data_309f3f1085aed092e8f29f8a37ff4c8b
#
_entry.id   309f3f1085aed092e8f29f8a37ff4c8b
#
_cell.length_a   1.000
_cell.length_b   1.000
_cell.length_c   1.000
_cell.angle_alpha   90.00
_cell.angle_beta   90.00
_cell.angle_gamma   90.00
#
_symmetry.space_group_name_H-M   'P 1'
#
loop_
_entity.id
_entity.type
_entity.pdbx_description
1 polymer ?
#
loop_
_entity_poly.entity_id
_entity_poly.type
_entity_poly.pdbx_seq_one_letter_code
_entity_poly.pdbx_strand_id
1 'polypeptide(L)'
;MSFSYYVSPGYWQDGYTQDIAGDDEFDVEQTIISQYGATSTIAQLCRNMGTYIDPATDFNTFYDYVWNVDTAQGFGLDIWGRIVGIGRELTISADEEYFGFSEALPDTTPFDDQPFYNGEATTQTYILEDAPYRKLILAKALRNIADASVPSINNLLNNLFPGRGLCYVKDLGGMAIQYWFEFELDSYEIAIITQSGALPRPAGVSATLRISDGTIIPVN
;
A
#
# COMPACT_ATOMS: atom_id res chain seq x y z
N MET A 1 7.22 -1.79 20.87
CA MET A 1 8.65 -1.54 20.61
C MET A 1 8.73 -0.53 19.49
N SER A 2 9.18 0.67 19.77
CA SER A 2 9.33 1.75 18.80
C SER A 2 10.50 1.39 17.88
N PHE A 3 10.24 1.16 16.59
CA PHE A 3 11.28 1.04 15.59
C PHE A 3 11.85 2.43 15.33
N SER A 4 12.96 2.74 15.98
CA SER A 4 13.81 3.84 15.57
C SER A 4 14.51 3.41 14.27
N TYR A 5 14.05 3.93 13.16
CA TYR A 5 14.84 3.88 11.93
C TYR A 5 16.15 4.62 12.21
N TYR A 6 17.25 3.91 12.15
CA TYR A 6 18.56 4.51 12.08
C TYR A 6 18.71 5.17 10.70
N VAL A 7 18.09 6.31 10.55
CA VAL A 7 18.51 7.27 9.53
C VAL A 7 19.76 7.93 10.10
N SER A 8 20.86 7.73 9.43
CA SER A 8 22.15 8.33 9.79
C SER A 8 21.92 9.80 10.12
N PRO A 9 22.20 10.26 11.35
CA PRO A 9 21.99 11.65 11.67
C PRO A 9 23.06 12.46 10.96
N GLY A 10 22.70 13.21 9.95
CA GLY A 10 23.63 14.17 9.42
C GLY A 10 23.40 14.73 8.02
N TYR A 11 22.48 14.21 7.21
CA TYR A 11 22.38 14.74 5.84
C TYR A 11 21.00 15.30 5.43
N TRP A 12 19.94 15.10 6.21
CA TRP A 12 18.59 15.50 5.80
C TRP A 12 17.79 16.27 6.86
N GLN A 13 18.34 16.55 8.06
CA GLN A 13 17.61 17.22 9.14
C GLN A 13 17.82 18.73 9.25
N ASP A 14 18.84 19.31 8.63
CA ASP A 14 19.18 20.71 8.90
C ASP A 14 18.95 21.70 7.74
N GLY A 15 18.46 21.26 6.57
CA GLY A 15 18.40 22.17 5.44
C GLY A 15 17.02 22.41 4.84
N TYR A 16 16.11 21.46 4.90
CA TYR A 16 14.88 21.54 4.11
C TYR A 16 13.60 21.76 4.91
N THR A 17 13.54 21.37 6.17
CA THR A 17 12.35 21.57 6.99
C THR A 17 12.31 22.92 7.70
N GLN A 18 13.46 23.59 7.86
CA GLN A 18 13.49 24.94 8.43
C GLN A 18 13.20 26.04 7.40
N ASP A 19 13.55 25.81 6.13
CA ASP A 19 13.31 26.81 5.08
C ASP A 19 11.87 26.79 4.53
N ILE A 20 11.12 25.70 4.70
CA ILE A 20 9.70 25.63 4.32
C ILE A 20 8.76 26.08 5.46
N ALA A 21 9.24 26.00 6.69
CA ALA A 21 8.54 26.50 7.88
C ALA A 21 9.17 27.80 8.41
N GLY A 22 10.14 28.35 7.69
CA GLY A 22 10.72 29.65 8.01
C GLY A 22 9.65 30.73 7.88
N ASP A 23 9.48 31.50 8.92
CA ASP A 23 8.74 32.77 8.99
C ASP A 23 9.27 33.87 8.03
N ASP A 24 9.96 33.48 6.97
CA ASP A 24 10.27 34.36 5.86
C ASP A 24 9.03 34.46 4.95
N GLU A 25 7.94 34.97 5.54
CA GLU A 25 6.84 35.52 4.78
C GLU A 25 7.48 36.53 3.80
N PHE A 26 7.47 36.16 2.52
CA PHE A 26 8.01 37.04 1.47
C PHE A 26 7.31 38.38 1.56
N ASP A 27 8.06 39.40 2.06
CA ASP A 27 7.51 40.74 2.24
C ASP A 27 7.31 41.38 0.86
N VAL A 28 6.09 41.22 0.36
CA VAL A 28 5.65 41.77 -0.92
C VAL A 28 5.87 43.30 -0.99
N GLU A 29 5.88 43.97 0.15
CA GLU A 29 6.05 45.43 0.21
C GLU A 29 7.47 45.87 -0.20
N GLN A 30 8.47 45.00 0.02
CA GLN A 30 9.85 45.27 -0.41
C GLN A 30 10.00 45.26 -1.95
N THR A 31 9.06 44.66 -2.66
CA THR A 31 9.08 44.66 -4.13
C THR A 31 8.47 45.92 -4.75
N ILE A 32 7.75 46.71 -3.92
CA ILE A 32 7.09 47.94 -4.43
C ILE A 32 8.14 49.04 -4.54
N ILE A 33 8.25 49.61 -5.74
CA ILE A 33 9.12 50.74 -5.98
C ILE A 33 8.74 51.90 -5.06
N SER A 34 9.72 52.57 -4.42
CA SER A 34 9.53 53.64 -3.43
C SER A 34 8.60 54.75 -3.87
N GLN A 35 8.48 55.01 -5.18
CA GLN A 35 7.54 55.95 -5.76
C GLN A 35 6.07 55.67 -5.42
N TYR A 36 5.73 54.38 -5.28
CA TYR A 36 4.37 53.88 -5.03
C TYR A 36 4.17 53.37 -3.60
N GLY A 37 5.22 53.34 -2.81
CA GLY A 37 5.19 52.83 -1.43
C GLY A 37 4.21 53.54 -0.48
N ALA A 38 3.86 54.79 -0.78
CA ALA A 38 2.87 55.53 0.02
C ALA A 38 1.41 55.28 -0.44
N THR A 39 1.19 54.48 -1.50
CA THR A 39 -0.14 54.25 -2.07
C THR A 39 -0.76 52.98 -1.49
N SER A 40 -1.67 53.14 -0.53
CA SER A 40 -2.32 52.00 0.17
C SER A 40 -3.02 51.00 -0.77
N THR A 41 -3.59 51.52 -1.87
CA THR A 41 -4.29 50.68 -2.84
C THR A 41 -3.34 49.74 -3.60
N ILE A 42 -2.16 50.22 -3.98
CA ILE A 42 -1.14 49.40 -4.67
C ILE A 42 -0.56 48.38 -3.71
N ALA A 43 -0.22 48.78 -2.49
CA ALA A 43 0.27 47.87 -1.46
C ALA A 43 -0.76 46.74 -1.15
N GLN A 44 -2.04 47.10 -1.04
CA GLN A 44 -3.11 46.10 -0.83
C GLN A 44 -3.28 45.16 -2.02
N LEU A 45 -3.19 45.68 -3.26
CA LEU A 45 -3.23 44.83 -4.45
C LEU A 45 -2.07 43.83 -4.47
N CYS A 46 -0.85 44.29 -4.18
CA CYS A 46 0.32 43.43 -4.15
C CYS A 46 0.22 42.36 -3.07
N ARG A 47 -0.27 42.71 -1.85
CA ARG A 47 -0.53 41.71 -0.79
C ARG A 47 -1.56 40.68 -1.22
N ASN A 48 -2.67 41.11 -1.80
CA ASN A 48 -3.70 40.19 -2.28
C ASN A 48 -3.18 39.25 -3.37
N MET A 49 -2.33 39.75 -4.28
CA MET A 49 -1.67 38.92 -5.29
C MET A 49 -0.67 37.95 -4.64
N GLY A 50 0.13 38.41 -3.67
CA GLY A 50 1.05 37.57 -2.92
C GLY A 50 0.33 36.41 -2.23
N THR A 51 -0.73 36.71 -1.50
CA THR A 51 -1.55 35.68 -0.81
C THR A 51 -2.20 34.70 -1.80
N TYR A 52 -2.63 35.20 -2.98
CA TYR A 52 -3.26 34.34 -3.99
C TYR A 52 -2.26 33.42 -4.73
N ILE A 53 -1.03 33.88 -4.89
CA ILE A 53 0.03 33.16 -5.63
C ILE A 53 0.86 32.26 -4.67
N ASP A 54 0.76 32.47 -3.36
CA ASP A 54 1.53 31.70 -2.38
C ASP A 54 1.26 30.18 -2.51
N PRO A 55 2.26 29.37 -2.91
CA PRO A 55 2.08 27.95 -3.11
C PRO A 55 2.23 27.14 -1.82
N ALA A 56 2.56 27.76 -0.69
CA ALA A 56 2.92 27.04 0.54
C ALA A 56 1.82 26.10 1.00
N THR A 57 0.58 26.55 1.01
CA THR A 57 -0.57 25.72 1.40
C THR A 57 -0.79 24.55 0.46
N ASP A 58 -0.71 24.80 -0.86
CA ASP A 58 -0.89 23.76 -1.87
C ASP A 58 0.27 22.75 -1.84
N PHE A 59 1.48 23.23 -1.60
CA PHE A 59 2.66 22.37 -1.47
C PHE A 59 2.59 21.47 -0.23
N ASN A 60 2.18 22.01 0.91
CA ASN A 60 1.98 21.21 2.13
C ASN A 60 0.87 20.17 1.92
N THR A 61 -0.22 20.58 1.28
CA THR A 61 -1.32 19.66 0.93
C THR A 61 -0.83 18.56 -0.02
N PHE A 62 -0.05 18.91 -1.04
CA PHE A 62 0.55 17.93 -1.95
C PHE A 62 1.50 16.98 -1.21
N TYR A 63 2.33 17.51 -0.30
CA TYR A 63 3.24 16.68 0.49
C TYR A 63 2.47 15.65 1.32
N ASP A 64 1.44 16.08 2.04
CA ASP A 64 0.67 15.23 2.94
C ASP A 64 -0.18 14.18 2.19
N TYR A 65 -0.83 14.59 1.09
CA TYR A 65 -1.77 13.68 0.39
C TYR A 65 -1.11 12.81 -0.68
N VAL A 66 0.05 13.19 -1.17
CA VAL A 66 0.69 12.49 -2.30
C VAL A 66 2.08 11.98 -1.96
N TRP A 67 2.95 12.84 -1.43
CA TRP A 67 4.36 12.53 -1.28
C TRP A 67 4.68 11.66 -0.07
N ASN A 68 4.03 11.91 1.05
CA ASN A 68 4.24 11.13 2.26
C ASN A 68 3.42 9.84 2.24
N VAL A 69 4.06 8.69 2.12
CA VAL A 69 3.39 7.37 2.06
C VAL A 69 2.50 7.11 3.28
N ASP A 70 2.87 7.62 4.45
CA ASP A 70 2.13 7.35 5.69
C ASP A 70 0.80 8.10 5.74
N THR A 71 0.71 9.27 5.10
CA THR A 71 -0.47 10.12 5.08
C THR A 71 -1.18 10.15 3.73
N ALA A 72 -0.50 9.72 2.65
CA ALA A 72 -1.02 9.72 1.29
C ALA A 72 -2.37 8.99 1.18
N GLN A 73 -3.25 9.51 0.34
CA GLN A 73 -4.61 8.99 0.13
C GLN A 73 -4.92 8.84 -1.35
N GLY A 74 -5.80 7.89 -1.67
CA GLY A 74 -6.33 7.68 -3.01
C GLY A 74 -5.27 7.69 -4.10
N PHE A 75 -5.28 8.71 -4.95
CA PHE A 75 -4.36 8.87 -6.07
C PHE A 75 -2.87 8.92 -5.66
N GLY A 76 -2.55 9.50 -4.49
CA GLY A 76 -1.18 9.54 -3.97
C GLY A 76 -0.63 8.13 -3.72
N LEU A 77 -1.43 7.26 -3.10
CA LEU A 77 -1.07 5.86 -2.92
C LEU A 77 -0.97 5.11 -4.25
N ASP A 78 -1.80 5.44 -5.23
CA ASP A 78 -1.72 4.80 -6.56
C ASP A 78 -0.42 5.15 -7.30
N ILE A 79 0.11 6.36 -7.09
CA ILE A 79 1.44 6.73 -7.59
C ILE A 79 2.52 5.86 -6.94
N TRP A 80 2.50 5.73 -5.61
CA TRP A 80 3.44 4.89 -4.88
C TRP A 80 3.34 3.43 -5.29
N GLY A 81 2.12 2.92 -5.46
CA GLY A 81 1.91 1.55 -5.96
C GLY A 81 2.53 1.33 -7.33
N ARG A 82 2.40 2.28 -8.25
CA ARG A 82 3.05 2.21 -9.58
C ARG A 82 4.57 2.23 -9.49
N ILE A 83 5.14 3.04 -8.60
CA ILE A 83 6.60 3.11 -8.37
C ILE A 83 7.13 1.77 -7.86
N VAL A 84 6.41 1.15 -6.91
CA VAL A 84 6.80 -0.12 -6.29
C VAL A 84 6.45 -1.33 -7.17
N GLY A 85 5.56 -1.14 -8.14
CA GLY A 85 5.10 -2.20 -9.06
C GLY A 85 3.99 -3.06 -8.49
N ILE A 86 2.98 -2.44 -7.87
CA ILE A 86 1.80 -3.13 -7.36
C ILE A 86 0.53 -2.31 -7.60
N GLY A 87 -0.54 -2.99 -8.02
CA GLY A 87 -1.86 -2.39 -8.22
C GLY A 87 -2.76 -2.53 -6.99
N ARG A 88 -3.84 -1.75 -6.97
CA ARG A 88 -4.90 -1.79 -5.97
C ARG A 88 -5.91 -2.90 -6.24
N GLU A 89 -5.97 -3.36 -7.48
CA GLU A 89 -6.93 -4.36 -7.93
C GLU A 89 -6.43 -5.77 -7.64
N LEU A 90 -7.26 -6.56 -6.97
CA LEU A 90 -7.05 -7.97 -6.71
C LEU A 90 -8.18 -8.78 -7.34
N THR A 91 -7.84 -9.89 -7.95
CA THR A 91 -8.83 -10.84 -8.46
C THR A 91 -9.09 -11.88 -7.38
N ILE A 92 -10.26 -11.86 -6.78
CA ILE A 92 -10.66 -12.86 -5.79
C ILE A 92 -11.55 -13.86 -6.49
N SER A 93 -11.23 -15.16 -6.38
CA SER A 93 -12.14 -16.21 -6.78
C SER A 93 -13.31 -16.16 -5.80
N ALA A 94 -14.48 -15.78 -6.26
CA ALA A 94 -15.68 -15.90 -5.47
C ALA A 94 -16.06 -17.38 -5.46
N ASP A 95 -16.17 -17.95 -4.27
CA ASP A 95 -16.88 -19.23 -4.08
C ASP A 95 -18.38 -18.92 -4.22
N GLU A 96 -18.85 -18.69 -5.47
CA GLU A 96 -20.27 -18.57 -5.73
C GLU A 96 -20.84 -19.96 -5.84
N GLU A 97 -21.80 -20.27 -4.98
CA GLU A 97 -22.66 -21.42 -5.12
C GLU A 97 -23.59 -21.16 -6.32
N TYR A 98 -23.58 -22.05 -7.28
CA TYR A 98 -24.45 -21.97 -8.46
C TYR A 98 -25.64 -22.90 -8.31
N PHE A 99 -26.72 -22.52 -8.98
CA PHE A 99 -27.86 -23.43 -9.14
C PHE A 99 -27.43 -24.70 -9.87
N GLY A 100 -27.73 -25.83 -9.29
CA GLY A 100 -27.53 -27.15 -9.89
C GLY A 100 -28.63 -28.12 -9.53
N PHE A 101 -28.80 -29.14 -10.36
CA PHE A 101 -29.68 -30.26 -10.01
C PHE A 101 -29.00 -31.12 -8.96
N SER A 102 -29.77 -31.71 -8.04
CA SER A 102 -29.29 -32.51 -6.90
C SER A 102 -28.36 -33.68 -7.27
N GLU A 103 -28.23 -33.98 -8.55
CA GLU A 103 -27.36 -35.03 -9.11
C GLU A 103 -26.02 -34.50 -9.61
N ALA A 104 -25.84 -33.17 -9.60
CA ALA A 104 -24.68 -32.56 -10.26
C ALA A 104 -23.42 -32.49 -9.34
N LEU A 105 -23.53 -31.97 -8.16
CA LEU A 105 -22.42 -31.85 -7.17
C LEU A 105 -23.01 -31.70 -5.76
N PRO A 106 -22.25 -32.09 -4.70
CA PRO A 106 -22.72 -32.01 -3.31
C PRO A 106 -23.00 -30.60 -2.80
N ASP A 107 -22.49 -29.55 -3.47
CA ASP A 107 -22.54 -28.16 -3.01
C ASP A 107 -23.42 -27.28 -3.92
N THR A 108 -24.44 -27.85 -4.59
CA THR A 108 -25.36 -27.07 -5.41
C THR A 108 -26.62 -26.71 -4.65
N THR A 109 -27.06 -25.45 -4.81
CA THR A 109 -28.26 -24.90 -4.15
C THR A 109 -29.52 -25.12 -4.99
N PRO A 110 -30.72 -25.20 -4.37
CA PRO A 110 -31.95 -25.40 -5.06
C PRO A 110 -32.36 -24.22 -5.94
N PHE A 111 -33.36 -24.45 -6.79
CA PHE A 111 -33.93 -23.47 -7.73
C PHE A 111 -34.45 -22.24 -6.96
N ASP A 112 -34.15 -21.05 -7.47
CA ASP A 112 -34.56 -19.72 -6.98
C ASP A 112 -33.66 -19.09 -5.88
N ASP A 113 -32.67 -19.82 -5.35
CA ASP A 113 -31.76 -19.26 -4.33
C ASP A 113 -30.46 -18.72 -4.91
N GLN A 114 -30.03 -19.12 -6.11
CA GLN A 114 -28.76 -18.76 -6.72
C GLN A 114 -28.85 -18.58 -8.25
N PRO A 115 -27.94 -17.78 -8.86
CA PRO A 115 -27.92 -17.56 -10.28
C PRO A 115 -27.51 -18.82 -11.06
N PHE A 116 -27.97 -18.90 -12.33
CA PHE A 116 -27.51 -19.93 -13.26
C PHE A 116 -26.02 -19.74 -13.58
N TYR A 117 -25.28 -20.84 -13.59
CA TYR A 117 -23.90 -20.85 -14.07
C TYR A 117 -23.84 -20.42 -15.55
N ASN A 118 -23.11 -19.35 -15.82
CA ASN A 118 -22.95 -18.79 -17.17
C ASN A 118 -21.69 -19.29 -17.91
N GLY A 119 -20.96 -20.25 -17.33
CA GLY A 119 -19.76 -20.84 -17.94
C GLY A 119 -18.46 -20.10 -17.67
N GLU A 120 -18.49 -18.97 -16.99
CA GLU A 120 -17.31 -18.23 -16.58
C GLU A 120 -17.07 -18.42 -15.08
N ALA A 121 -15.80 -18.64 -14.69
CA ALA A 121 -15.43 -18.58 -13.29
C ALA A 121 -15.66 -17.13 -12.84
N THR A 122 -16.56 -16.92 -11.89
CA THR A 122 -16.87 -15.57 -11.41
C THR A 122 -15.70 -15.08 -10.57
N THR A 123 -14.82 -14.35 -11.21
CA THR A 123 -13.76 -13.64 -10.52
C THR A 123 -14.25 -12.23 -10.20
N GLN A 124 -14.38 -11.92 -8.93
CA GLN A 124 -14.67 -10.55 -8.50
C GLN A 124 -13.37 -9.75 -8.41
N THR A 125 -13.35 -8.58 -9.05
CA THR A 125 -12.26 -7.63 -8.85
C THR A 125 -12.52 -6.87 -7.56
N TYR A 126 -11.68 -7.10 -6.57
CA TYR A 126 -11.72 -6.38 -5.31
C TYR A 126 -10.72 -5.21 -5.35
N ILE A 127 -11.20 -4.02 -5.03
CA ILE A 127 -10.35 -2.81 -4.96
C ILE A 127 -10.00 -2.58 -3.50
N LEU A 128 -8.71 -2.63 -3.18
CA LEU A 128 -8.21 -2.40 -1.82
C LEU A 128 -8.46 -0.96 -1.38
N GLU A 129 -8.94 -0.80 -0.14
CA GLU A 129 -8.99 0.49 0.53
C GLU A 129 -7.57 1.03 0.84
N ASP A 130 -7.47 2.31 1.18
CA ASP A 130 -6.18 2.98 1.38
C ASP A 130 -5.32 2.36 2.48
N ALA A 131 -5.93 1.94 3.61
CA ALA A 131 -5.18 1.38 4.73
C ALA A 131 -4.53 0.02 4.41
N PRO A 132 -5.24 -1.00 3.88
CA PRO A 132 -4.63 -2.25 3.46
C PRO A 132 -3.69 -2.06 2.26
N TYR A 133 -4.01 -1.16 1.33
CA TYR A 133 -3.15 -0.88 0.17
C TYR A 133 -1.81 -0.25 0.57
N ARG A 134 -1.79 0.66 1.54
CA ARG A 134 -0.56 1.22 2.11
C ARG A 134 0.34 0.13 2.71
N LYS A 135 -0.22 -0.79 3.48
CA LYS A 135 0.53 -1.94 4.02
C LYS A 135 1.12 -2.80 2.91
N LEU A 136 0.36 -3.02 1.85
CA LEU A 136 0.81 -3.79 0.70
C LEU A 136 1.95 -3.10 -0.06
N ILE A 137 1.88 -1.78 -0.26
CA ILE A 137 2.96 -0.97 -0.86
C ILE A 137 4.24 -1.09 -0.03
N LEU A 138 4.15 -0.91 1.29
CA LEU A 138 5.30 -1.02 2.19
C LEU A 138 5.90 -2.44 2.18
N ALA A 139 5.06 -3.47 2.20
CA ALA A 139 5.50 -4.85 2.10
C ALA A 139 6.24 -5.12 0.79
N LYS A 140 5.70 -4.64 -0.33
CA LYS A 140 6.33 -4.79 -1.65
C LYS A 140 7.64 -4.00 -1.74
N ALA A 141 7.70 -2.81 -1.17
CA ALA A 141 8.92 -2.02 -1.10
C ALA A 141 10.02 -2.78 -0.31
N LEU A 142 9.66 -3.33 0.86
CA LEU A 142 10.57 -4.17 1.64
C LEU A 142 11.03 -5.41 0.86
N ARG A 143 10.12 -6.08 0.15
CA ARG A 143 10.49 -7.20 -0.72
C ARG A 143 11.51 -6.82 -1.79
N ASN A 144 11.33 -5.66 -2.41
CA ASN A 144 12.20 -5.23 -3.50
C ASN A 144 13.65 -4.98 -3.04
N ILE A 145 13.86 -4.67 -1.76
CA ILE A 145 15.19 -4.42 -1.17
C ILE A 145 15.70 -5.57 -0.31
N ALA A 146 14.85 -6.50 0.12
CA ALA A 146 15.24 -7.61 0.98
C ALA A 146 16.00 -8.68 0.18
N ASP A 147 17.00 -9.27 0.81
CA ASP A 147 17.54 -10.55 0.40
C ASP A 147 16.47 -11.62 0.67
N ALA A 148 16.30 -12.59 -0.19
CA ALA A 148 15.33 -13.67 0.00
C ALA A 148 15.79 -14.71 1.04
N SER A 149 16.47 -14.30 2.12
CA SER A 149 16.88 -15.15 3.21
C SER A 149 15.71 -15.44 4.17
N VAL A 150 15.72 -16.59 4.80
CA VAL A 150 14.68 -16.99 5.77
C VAL A 150 14.47 -15.94 6.88
N PRO A 151 15.51 -15.38 7.50
CA PRO A 151 15.34 -14.32 8.49
C PRO A 151 14.66 -13.06 7.95
N SER A 152 15.02 -12.62 6.74
CA SER A 152 14.41 -11.45 6.09
C SER A 152 12.95 -11.69 5.77
N ILE A 153 12.61 -12.87 5.26
CA ILE A 153 11.22 -13.26 5.00
C ILE A 153 10.40 -13.28 6.29
N ASN A 154 10.92 -13.87 7.36
CA ASN A 154 10.21 -13.92 8.65
C ASN A 154 10.02 -12.53 9.25
N ASN A 155 11.00 -11.63 9.12
CA ASN A 155 10.84 -10.24 9.56
C ASN A 155 9.75 -9.51 8.75
N LEU A 156 9.70 -9.74 7.44
CA LEU A 156 8.67 -9.16 6.59
C LEU A 156 7.27 -9.67 6.96
N LEU A 157 7.11 -10.97 7.18
CA LEU A 157 5.84 -11.57 7.60
C LEU A 157 5.37 -11.00 8.94
N ASN A 158 6.26 -10.88 9.93
CA ASN A 158 5.94 -10.29 11.22
C ASN A 158 5.54 -8.81 11.14
N ASN A 159 6.12 -8.07 10.19
CA ASN A 159 5.74 -6.67 9.94
C ASN A 159 4.39 -6.54 9.22
N LEU A 160 4.05 -7.50 8.36
CA LEU A 160 2.75 -7.54 7.67
C LEU A 160 1.59 -7.87 8.60
N PHE A 161 1.80 -8.81 9.53
CA PHE A 161 0.75 -9.35 10.40
C PHE A 161 1.08 -9.14 11.89
N PRO A 162 1.25 -7.90 12.36
CA PRO A 162 1.65 -7.64 13.73
C PRO A 162 0.56 -8.10 14.71
N GLY A 163 0.93 -8.96 15.65
CA GLY A 163 0.04 -9.36 16.76
C GLY A 163 -1.08 -10.34 16.43
N ARG A 164 -1.16 -10.87 15.19
CA ARG A 164 -2.22 -11.84 14.81
C ARG A 164 -1.88 -13.30 15.16
N GLY A 165 -0.63 -13.63 15.28
CA GLY A 165 -0.18 -15.01 15.57
C GLY A 165 1.18 -15.29 14.99
N LEU A 166 1.58 -16.55 15.02
CA LEU A 166 2.87 -16.98 14.49
C LEU A 166 2.78 -17.16 12.97
N CYS A 167 3.70 -16.51 12.25
CA CYS A 167 3.90 -16.72 10.82
C CYS A 167 5.39 -16.82 10.50
N TYR A 168 5.75 -17.77 9.66
CA TYR A 168 7.13 -18.03 9.29
C TYR A 168 7.24 -18.79 7.98
N VAL A 169 8.43 -18.76 7.38
CA VAL A 169 8.74 -19.57 6.20
C VAL A 169 9.47 -20.86 6.62
N LYS A 170 9.06 -21.96 6.04
CA LYS A 170 9.67 -23.28 6.19
C LYS A 170 10.32 -23.71 4.89
N ASP A 171 11.57 -24.14 4.97
CA ASP A 171 12.24 -24.80 3.86
C ASP A 171 11.80 -26.27 3.80
N LEU A 172 11.24 -26.69 2.68
CA LEU A 172 10.83 -28.08 2.43
C LEU A 172 11.93 -28.91 1.75
N GLY A 173 13.04 -28.27 1.35
CA GLY A 173 14.05 -28.87 0.49
C GLY A 173 13.58 -28.96 -0.97
N GLY A 174 14.45 -29.45 -1.87
CA GLY A 174 14.09 -29.63 -3.28
C GLY A 174 13.68 -28.35 -4.02
N MET A 175 14.23 -27.20 -3.62
CA MET A 175 13.87 -25.88 -4.15
C MET A 175 12.40 -25.50 -3.92
N ALA A 176 11.85 -25.84 -2.74
CA ALA A 176 10.50 -25.52 -2.34
C ALA A 176 10.46 -24.88 -0.95
N ILE A 177 9.72 -23.80 -0.82
CA ILE A 177 9.45 -23.13 0.47
C ILE A 177 7.97 -23.09 0.75
N GLN A 178 7.61 -23.02 2.03
CA GLN A 178 6.24 -22.91 2.46
C GLN A 178 6.10 -21.78 3.47
N TYR A 179 5.20 -20.84 3.18
CA TYR A 179 4.76 -19.83 4.14
C TYR A 179 3.73 -20.46 5.06
N TRP A 180 3.98 -20.39 6.34
CA TRP A 180 3.16 -21.02 7.35
C TRP A 180 2.49 -19.98 8.22
N PHE A 181 1.14 -20.03 8.29
CA PHE A 181 0.32 -19.18 9.14
C PHE A 181 -0.45 -20.03 10.13
N GLU A 182 -0.32 -19.71 11.43
CA GLU A 182 -1.06 -20.38 12.51
C GLU A 182 -2.38 -19.70 12.85
N PHE A 183 -2.78 -18.69 12.05
CA PHE A 183 -4.03 -17.98 12.18
C PHE A 183 -4.79 -18.01 10.86
N GLU A 184 -6.08 -17.73 10.93
CA GLU A 184 -6.93 -17.61 9.75
C GLU A 184 -6.60 -16.33 8.97
N LEU A 185 -6.54 -16.45 7.66
CA LEU A 185 -6.36 -15.36 6.72
C LEU A 185 -7.70 -15.05 6.05
N ASP A 186 -8.01 -13.78 5.92
CA ASP A 186 -9.16 -13.33 5.16
C ASP A 186 -8.96 -13.59 3.66
N SER A 187 -10.04 -13.76 2.90
CA SER A 187 -9.97 -14.04 1.46
C SER A 187 -9.17 -13.00 0.68
N TYR A 188 -9.25 -11.72 1.06
CA TYR A 188 -8.46 -10.66 0.44
C TYR A 188 -6.96 -10.76 0.81
N GLU A 189 -6.61 -11.22 2.02
CA GLU A 189 -5.23 -11.44 2.45
C GLU A 189 -4.59 -12.60 1.68
N ILE A 190 -5.35 -13.68 1.47
CA ILE A 190 -4.93 -14.80 0.62
C ILE A 190 -4.66 -14.31 -0.80
N ALA A 191 -5.58 -13.51 -1.37
CA ALA A 191 -5.40 -12.93 -2.69
C ALA A 191 -4.16 -12.01 -2.77
N ILE A 192 -3.93 -11.19 -1.73
CA ILE A 192 -2.70 -10.38 -1.61
C ILE A 192 -1.47 -11.26 -1.66
N ILE A 193 -1.41 -12.30 -0.83
CA ILE A 193 -0.25 -13.17 -0.72
C ILE A 193 0.02 -13.93 -2.02
N THR A 194 -1.02 -14.44 -2.65
CA THR A 194 -0.89 -15.33 -3.82
C THR A 194 -0.70 -14.55 -5.14
N GLN A 195 -1.33 -13.39 -5.29
CA GLN A 195 -1.40 -12.68 -6.57
C GLN A 195 -0.49 -11.45 -6.65
N SER A 196 -0.33 -10.70 -5.55
CA SER A 196 0.42 -9.45 -5.58
C SER A 196 1.92 -9.65 -5.79
N GLY A 197 2.43 -10.85 -5.56
CA GLY A 197 3.86 -11.09 -5.48
C GLY A 197 4.52 -10.21 -4.42
N ALA A 198 3.85 -9.92 -3.31
CA ALA A 198 4.41 -9.12 -2.22
C ALA A 198 5.38 -9.91 -1.33
N LEU A 199 5.30 -11.24 -1.34
CA LEU A 199 6.22 -12.06 -0.57
C LEU A 199 7.52 -12.34 -1.35
N PRO A 200 8.69 -12.21 -0.69
CA PRO A 200 9.97 -12.47 -1.32
C PRO A 200 10.16 -13.97 -1.54
N ARG A 201 10.55 -14.34 -2.74
CA ARG A 201 10.84 -15.72 -3.14
C ARG A 201 12.18 -15.76 -3.86
N PRO A 202 13.11 -16.66 -3.50
CA PRO A 202 14.33 -16.88 -4.28
C PRO A 202 14.00 -17.31 -5.71
N ALA A 203 14.81 -16.92 -6.68
CA ALA A 203 14.62 -17.33 -8.06
C ALA A 203 14.71 -18.85 -8.22
N GLY A 204 13.76 -19.43 -8.93
CA GLY A 204 13.72 -20.88 -9.17
C GLY A 204 13.18 -21.73 -8.02
N VAL A 205 12.76 -21.12 -6.92
CA VAL A 205 12.16 -21.81 -5.77
C VAL A 205 10.64 -21.74 -5.88
N SER A 206 9.97 -22.88 -5.75
CA SER A 206 8.50 -22.93 -5.65
C SER A 206 8.04 -22.49 -4.26
N ALA A 207 6.93 -21.77 -4.19
CA ALA A 207 6.38 -21.32 -2.93
C ALA A 207 4.93 -21.78 -2.76
N THR A 208 4.59 -22.21 -1.56
CA THR A 208 3.23 -22.56 -1.17
C THR A 208 2.85 -21.84 0.11
N LEU A 209 1.57 -21.53 0.25
CA LEU A 209 0.96 -20.96 1.44
C LEU A 209 0.25 -22.10 2.19
N ARG A 210 0.48 -22.21 3.49
CA ARG A 210 -0.29 -23.09 4.37
C ARG A 210 -0.99 -22.27 5.45
N ILE A 211 -2.29 -22.47 5.57
CA ILE A 211 -3.15 -21.82 6.56
C ILE A 211 -3.42 -22.76 7.74
N SER A 212 -3.94 -22.23 8.83
CA SER A 212 -4.23 -22.95 10.08
C SER A 212 -5.14 -24.16 9.91
N ASP A 213 -6.06 -24.13 8.96
CA ASP A 213 -6.97 -25.25 8.61
C ASP A 213 -6.28 -26.40 7.88
N GLY A 214 -5.02 -26.24 7.48
CA GLY A 214 -4.24 -27.23 6.73
C GLY A 214 -4.32 -27.06 5.21
N THR A 215 -5.07 -26.11 4.70
CA THR A 215 -5.16 -25.81 3.27
C THR A 215 -3.83 -25.34 2.72
N ILE A 216 -3.43 -25.87 1.55
CA ILE A 216 -2.18 -25.50 0.87
C ILE A 216 -2.52 -24.86 -0.48
N ILE A 217 -2.09 -23.63 -0.68
CA ILE A 217 -2.35 -22.84 -1.88
C ILE A 217 -1.00 -22.50 -2.56
N PRO A 218 -0.87 -22.65 -3.88
CA PRO A 218 0.35 -22.22 -4.58
C PRO A 218 0.45 -20.70 -4.59
N VAL A 219 1.68 -20.17 -4.45
CA VAL A 219 1.98 -18.73 -4.51
C VAL A 219 2.70 -18.45 -5.83
N ASN A 220 2.17 -17.54 -6.63
CA ASN A 220 2.71 -17.15 -7.94
C ASN A 220 3.83 -16.09 -7.84
#